data_e56503a3f1da908a3c13d937d1316fa6
#
_entry.id   e56503a3f1da908a3c13d937d1316fa6
#
_cell.length_a   1.000
_cell.length_b   1.000
_cell.length_c   1.000
_cell.angle_alpha   90.00
_cell.angle_beta   90.00
_cell.angle_gamma   90.00
#
_symmetry.space_group_name_H-M   'P 1'
#
loop_
_entity.id
_entity.type
_entity.pdbx_description
1 polymer ?
#
loop_
_entity_poly.entity_id
_entity_poly.type
_entity_poly.pdbx_seq_one_letter_code
_entity_poly.pdbx_strand_id
1 'polypeptide(L)'
;MVVCVVVLNVIRLIQIQLIDTRYRNSADNNALYYRTVYPTRGVIYDRKGRMIVSNQPSFDVMVVMRNVKNLDTLAFCRSLDITREYFESRMADIRNLRKNPGYSPYTEQVFMAQLSVSEVADLRENLYRFRGFDINQRQQRKYSY
;
A
#
# COMPACT_ATOMS: atom_id res chain seq x y z
N MET A 1 -49.67 -17.56 -4.97
CA MET A 1 -48.51 -17.20 -5.81
C MET A 1 -47.74 -16.00 -5.25
N VAL A 2 -48.34 -14.82 -5.08
CA VAL A 2 -47.66 -13.60 -4.62
C VAL A 2 -46.94 -13.77 -3.24
N VAL A 3 -47.62 -14.39 -2.27
CA VAL A 3 -47.07 -14.64 -0.92
C VAL A 3 -45.79 -15.51 -0.96
N CYS A 4 -45.77 -16.55 -1.80
CA CYS A 4 -44.56 -17.40 -1.96
C CYS A 4 -43.37 -16.61 -2.50
N VAL A 5 -43.62 -15.73 -3.47
CA VAL A 5 -42.55 -14.88 -4.04
C VAL A 5 -42.01 -13.90 -2.99
N VAL A 6 -42.85 -13.30 -2.16
CA VAL A 6 -42.46 -12.40 -1.06
C VAL A 6 -41.64 -13.16 -0.04
N VAL A 7 -42.04 -14.33 0.40
CA VAL A 7 -41.30 -15.16 1.36
C VAL A 7 -39.91 -15.54 0.83
N LEU A 8 -39.79 -15.95 -0.43
CA LEU A 8 -38.51 -16.26 -1.04
C LEU A 8 -37.57 -15.06 -1.09
N ASN A 9 -38.11 -13.87 -1.41
CA ASN A 9 -37.29 -12.64 -1.38
C ASN A 9 -36.82 -12.29 0.02
N VAL A 10 -37.66 -12.41 1.05
CA VAL A 10 -37.29 -12.16 2.45
C VAL A 10 -36.18 -13.12 2.90
N ILE A 11 -36.31 -14.42 2.61
CA ILE A 11 -35.28 -15.42 2.91
C ILE A 11 -33.96 -15.06 2.23
N ARG A 12 -34.01 -14.62 0.98
CA ARG A 12 -32.80 -14.22 0.22
C ARG A 12 -32.15 -12.97 0.80
N LEU A 13 -32.92 -11.99 1.23
CA LEU A 13 -32.41 -10.81 1.92
C LEU A 13 -31.75 -11.15 3.24
N ILE A 14 -32.34 -12.03 4.04
CA ILE A 14 -31.76 -12.51 5.30
C ILE A 14 -30.42 -13.21 5.05
N GLN A 15 -30.32 -14.06 4.03
CA GLN A 15 -29.06 -14.71 3.67
C GLN A 15 -27.97 -13.70 3.31
N ILE A 16 -28.29 -12.71 2.49
CA ILE A 16 -27.30 -11.71 2.03
C ILE A 16 -26.88 -10.77 3.17
N GLN A 17 -27.80 -10.38 4.04
CA GLN A 17 -27.53 -9.38 5.07
C GLN A 17 -26.95 -9.96 6.36
N LEU A 18 -27.34 -11.17 6.75
CA LEU A 18 -26.95 -11.76 8.03
C LEU A 18 -25.89 -12.87 7.92
N ILE A 19 -25.91 -13.64 6.81
CA ILE A 19 -25.05 -14.82 6.69
C ILE A 19 -23.81 -14.50 5.82
N ASP A 20 -23.95 -13.70 4.77
CA ASP A 20 -22.86 -13.41 3.86
C ASP A 20 -22.01 -12.21 4.31
N THR A 21 -20.95 -12.52 5.07
CA THR A 21 -19.99 -11.52 5.55
C THR A 21 -19.11 -10.88 4.46
N ARG A 22 -19.13 -11.42 3.22
CA ARG A 22 -18.30 -10.91 2.11
C ARG A 22 -18.67 -9.47 1.76
N TYR A 23 -19.98 -9.16 1.75
CA TYR A 23 -20.44 -7.79 1.45
C TYR A 23 -20.08 -6.80 2.55
N ARG A 24 -20.11 -7.23 3.82
CA ARG A 24 -19.70 -6.41 4.96
C ARG A 24 -18.21 -6.09 4.90
N ASN A 25 -17.36 -7.09 4.67
CA ASN A 25 -15.91 -6.89 4.54
C ASN A 25 -15.56 -6.01 3.33
N SER A 26 -16.31 -6.12 2.23
CA SER A 26 -16.13 -5.25 1.08
C SER A 26 -16.58 -3.81 1.33
N ALA A 27 -17.65 -3.61 2.10
CA ALA A 27 -18.13 -2.29 2.50
C ALA A 27 -17.13 -1.61 3.45
N ASP A 28 -16.64 -2.32 4.45
CA ASP A 28 -15.66 -1.81 5.41
C ASP A 28 -14.33 -1.46 4.71
N ASN A 29 -13.86 -2.28 3.78
CA ASN A 29 -12.66 -2.00 2.99
C ASN A 29 -12.82 -0.84 1.98
N ASN A 30 -14.05 -0.52 1.58
CA ASN A 30 -14.31 0.62 0.69
C ASN A 30 -14.59 1.93 1.46
N ALA A 31 -15.10 1.85 2.69
CA ALA A 31 -15.49 3.00 3.47
C ALA A 31 -14.36 3.53 4.38
N LEU A 32 -13.45 2.64 4.81
CA LEU A 32 -12.40 2.98 5.78
C LEU A 32 -11.02 2.82 5.13
N TYR A 33 -10.37 3.95 4.88
CA TYR A 33 -8.97 3.99 4.46
C TYR A 33 -8.07 4.17 5.70
N TYR A 34 -7.47 3.07 6.16
CA TYR A 34 -6.53 3.11 7.27
C TYR A 34 -5.13 3.48 6.76
N ARG A 35 -4.67 4.69 7.07
CA ARG A 35 -3.30 5.09 6.85
C ARG A 35 -2.54 5.07 8.16
N THR A 36 -1.55 4.21 8.28
CA THR A 36 -0.66 4.18 9.44
C THR A 36 0.33 5.32 9.35
N VAL A 37 0.22 6.30 10.26
CA VAL A 37 1.17 7.40 10.38
C VAL A 37 2.14 7.08 11.53
N TYR A 38 3.42 6.96 11.20
CA TYR A 38 4.46 6.72 12.21
C TYR A 38 4.97 8.07 12.74
N PRO A 39 4.93 8.29 14.07
CA PRO A 39 5.47 9.50 14.66
C PRO A 39 7.01 9.54 14.52
N THR A 40 7.54 10.76 14.44
CA THR A 40 8.99 10.96 14.45
C THR A 40 9.56 10.60 15.82
N ARG A 41 10.70 9.88 15.81
CA ARG A 41 11.42 9.54 17.05
C ARG A 41 12.34 10.68 17.46
N GLY A 42 12.65 10.81 18.75
CA GLY A 42 13.61 11.79 19.26
C GLY A 42 15.04 11.51 18.76
N VAL A 43 15.84 12.57 18.70
CA VAL A 43 17.29 12.52 18.41
C VAL A 43 18.02 12.14 19.70
N ILE A 44 19.11 11.37 19.59
CA ILE A 44 19.90 10.95 20.73
C ILE A 44 21.27 11.65 20.68
N TYR A 45 21.64 12.26 21.76
CA TYR A 45 22.93 12.94 21.95
C TYR A 45 23.80 12.22 23.00
N ASP A 46 25.12 12.35 22.88
CA ASP A 46 26.03 11.92 23.91
C ASP A 46 26.08 12.94 25.06
N ARG A 47 26.81 12.62 26.14
CA ARG A 47 27.03 13.53 27.28
C ARG A 47 27.74 14.84 26.92
N LYS A 48 28.39 14.89 25.76
CA LYS A 48 29.10 16.07 25.24
C LYS A 48 28.23 16.85 24.20
N GLY A 49 26.98 16.50 24.04
CA GLY A 49 26.07 17.14 23.08
C GLY A 49 26.28 16.73 21.61
N ARG A 50 27.09 15.71 21.33
CA ARG A 50 27.27 15.22 19.95
C ARG A 50 26.13 14.26 19.58
N MET A 51 25.61 14.45 18.41
CA MET A 51 24.51 13.64 17.89
C MET A 51 24.99 12.21 17.56
N ILE A 52 24.40 11.23 18.23
CA ILE A 52 24.68 9.81 18.03
C ILE A 52 23.70 9.21 17.04
N VAL A 53 22.41 9.54 17.19
CA VAL A 53 21.34 9.02 16.33
C VAL A 53 20.46 10.16 15.86
N SER A 54 20.29 10.27 14.55
CA SER A 54 19.38 11.21 13.90
C SER A 54 18.28 10.48 13.14
N ASN A 55 17.28 11.24 12.74
CA ASN A 55 16.24 10.76 11.83
C ASN A 55 16.60 11.20 10.41
N GLN A 56 16.51 10.27 9.47
CA GLN A 56 16.63 10.54 8.05
C GLN A 56 15.30 10.19 7.37
N PRO A 57 14.75 11.04 6.51
CA PRO A 57 13.57 10.70 5.74
C PRO A 57 13.88 9.55 4.79
N SER A 58 13.00 8.57 4.75
CA SER A 58 13.01 7.43 3.85
C SER A 58 11.63 7.32 3.24
N PHE A 59 11.55 6.79 2.04
CA PHE A 59 10.30 6.70 1.28
C PHE A 59 10.02 5.25 0.91
N ASP A 60 8.77 4.86 1.09
CA ASP A 60 8.27 3.56 0.65
C ASP A 60 7.29 3.80 -0.51
N VAL A 61 7.51 3.12 -1.61
CA VAL A 61 6.57 3.10 -2.73
C VAL A 61 5.53 2.03 -2.45
N MET A 62 4.28 2.48 -2.38
CA MET A 62 3.12 1.63 -2.10
C MET A 62 2.34 1.35 -3.38
N VAL A 63 1.64 0.23 -3.41
CA VAL A 63 0.75 -0.12 -4.53
C VAL A 63 -0.58 -0.66 -4.05
N VAL A 64 -1.68 -0.17 -4.64
CA VAL A 64 -3.02 -0.73 -4.51
C VAL A 64 -3.37 -1.42 -5.83
N MET A 65 -3.32 -2.75 -5.84
CA MET A 65 -3.43 -3.55 -7.05
C MET A 65 -4.70 -3.29 -7.85
N ARG A 66 -5.83 -3.06 -7.19
CA ARG A 66 -7.12 -2.75 -7.83
C ARG A 66 -7.07 -1.49 -8.69
N ASN A 67 -6.27 -0.51 -8.27
CA ASN A 67 -6.21 0.81 -8.90
C ASN A 67 -5.19 0.87 -10.04
N VAL A 68 -4.33 -0.14 -10.18
CA VAL A 68 -3.35 -0.22 -11.27
C VAL A 68 -4.07 -0.57 -12.56
N LYS A 69 -4.32 0.44 -13.40
CA LYS A 69 -4.96 0.30 -14.71
C LYS A 69 -4.13 1.05 -15.75
N ASN A 70 -3.88 0.41 -16.90
CA ASN A 70 -3.19 1.02 -18.04
C ASN A 70 -1.84 1.66 -17.65
N LEU A 71 -1.05 0.95 -16.83
CA LEU A 71 0.26 1.42 -16.37
C LEU A 71 1.28 1.39 -17.52
N ASP A 72 1.91 2.53 -17.77
CA ASP A 72 3.14 2.58 -18.59
C ASP A 72 4.31 2.04 -17.76
N THR A 73 4.50 0.70 -17.84
CA THR A 73 5.52 -0.01 -17.07
C THR A 73 6.94 0.49 -17.41
N LEU A 74 7.19 0.88 -18.68
CA LEU A 74 8.51 1.33 -19.07
C LEU A 74 8.84 2.70 -18.47
N ALA A 75 7.88 3.64 -18.50
CA ALA A 75 8.05 4.94 -17.86
C ALA A 75 8.19 4.81 -16.35
N PHE A 76 7.41 3.92 -15.71
CA PHE A 76 7.51 3.64 -14.29
C PHE A 76 8.88 3.05 -13.90
N CYS A 77 9.37 2.07 -14.65
CA CYS A 77 10.68 1.46 -14.40
C CYS A 77 11.82 2.48 -14.53
N ARG A 78 11.73 3.37 -15.51
CA ARG A 78 12.72 4.47 -15.68
C ARG A 78 12.73 5.44 -14.51
N SER A 79 11.56 5.79 -13.97
CA SER A 79 11.46 6.74 -12.86
C SER A 79 12.01 6.20 -11.53
N LEU A 80 12.22 4.90 -11.40
CA LEU A 80 12.82 4.24 -10.23
C LEU A 80 14.16 3.58 -10.51
N ASP A 81 14.67 3.71 -11.75
CA ASP A 81 15.89 3.05 -12.23
C ASP A 81 15.89 1.54 -11.98
N ILE A 82 14.76 0.88 -12.25
CA ILE A 82 14.58 -0.55 -12.09
C ILE A 82 14.35 -1.25 -13.43
N THR A 83 14.70 -2.55 -13.51
CA THR A 83 14.43 -3.35 -14.69
C THR A 83 12.96 -3.79 -14.75
N ARG A 84 12.47 -4.04 -15.96
CA ARG A 84 11.11 -4.57 -16.15
C ARG A 84 10.94 -5.94 -15.48
N GLU A 85 11.95 -6.78 -15.54
CA GLU A 85 11.95 -8.10 -14.91
C GLU A 85 11.80 -8.00 -13.38
N TYR A 86 12.51 -7.06 -12.77
CA TYR A 86 12.35 -6.78 -11.33
C TYR A 86 10.93 -6.33 -11.01
N PHE A 87 10.36 -5.42 -11.80
CA PHE A 87 8.98 -4.96 -11.63
C PHE A 87 7.99 -6.12 -11.68
N GLU A 88 8.06 -6.97 -12.73
CA GLU A 88 7.17 -8.11 -12.92
C GLU A 88 7.30 -9.14 -11.78
N SER A 89 8.53 -9.46 -11.40
CA SER A 89 8.82 -10.36 -10.27
C SER A 89 8.23 -9.80 -8.96
N ARG A 90 8.43 -8.52 -8.70
CA ARG A 90 7.92 -7.88 -7.47
C ARG A 90 6.39 -7.85 -7.43
N MET A 91 5.74 -7.54 -8.55
CA MET A 91 4.29 -7.58 -8.66
C MET A 91 3.72 -8.99 -8.48
N ALA A 92 4.41 -10.02 -8.97
CA ALA A 92 4.04 -11.42 -8.75
C ALA A 92 4.21 -11.83 -7.28
N ASP A 93 5.29 -11.40 -6.62
CA ASP A 93 5.54 -11.67 -5.20
C ASP A 93 4.48 -11.05 -4.30
N ILE A 94 4.06 -9.82 -4.58
CA ILE A 94 2.99 -9.14 -3.84
C ILE A 94 1.67 -9.92 -3.95
N ARG A 95 1.35 -10.46 -5.12
CA ARG A 95 0.11 -11.25 -5.36
C ARG A 95 0.16 -12.64 -4.77
N ASN A 96 1.34 -13.13 -4.43
CA ASN A 96 1.52 -14.49 -3.95
C ASN A 96 1.11 -14.61 -2.49
N LEU A 97 -0.02 -15.26 -2.22
CA LEU A 97 -0.55 -15.47 -0.86
C LEU A 97 0.39 -16.26 0.05
N ARG A 98 1.32 -17.06 -0.50
CA ARG A 98 2.31 -17.79 0.31
C ARG A 98 3.39 -16.85 0.85
N LYS A 99 3.79 -15.84 0.05
CA LYS A 99 4.80 -14.83 0.45
C LYS A 99 4.15 -13.67 1.21
N ASN A 100 2.89 -13.36 0.92
CA ASN A 100 2.13 -12.26 1.51
C ASN A 100 0.75 -12.75 1.97
N PRO A 101 0.64 -13.37 3.14
CA PRO A 101 -0.64 -13.90 3.66
C PRO A 101 -1.71 -12.82 3.86
N GLY A 102 -1.29 -11.57 4.07
CA GLY A 102 -2.18 -10.40 4.23
C GLY A 102 -2.53 -9.70 2.91
N TYR A 103 -2.24 -10.31 1.77
CA TYR A 103 -2.55 -9.69 0.49
C TYR A 103 -4.04 -9.47 0.30
N SER A 104 -4.40 -8.24 -0.03
CA SER A 104 -5.70 -7.85 -0.54
C SER A 104 -5.51 -6.89 -1.72
N PRO A 105 -6.27 -7.03 -2.80
CA PRO A 105 -6.19 -6.09 -3.93
C PRO A 105 -6.64 -4.67 -3.59
N TYR A 106 -7.31 -4.50 -2.46
CA TYR A 106 -7.89 -3.23 -1.98
C TYR A 106 -6.98 -2.49 -1.00
N THR A 107 -6.02 -3.18 -0.38
CA THR A 107 -5.12 -2.60 0.61
C THR A 107 -3.79 -2.21 -0.02
N GLU A 108 -3.17 -1.18 0.56
CA GLU A 108 -1.82 -0.78 0.19
C GLU A 108 -0.82 -1.89 0.50
N GLN A 109 0.01 -2.20 -0.48
CA GLN A 109 1.11 -3.14 -0.36
C GLN A 109 2.43 -2.44 -0.65
N VAL A 110 3.48 -2.81 0.07
CA VAL A 110 4.81 -2.24 -0.14
C VAL A 110 5.40 -2.79 -1.44
N PHE A 111 5.62 -1.93 -2.43
CA PHE A 111 6.31 -2.27 -3.67
C PHE A 111 7.83 -2.20 -3.50
N MET A 112 8.34 -1.04 -3.07
CA MET A 112 9.74 -0.86 -2.69
C MET A 112 9.80 -0.07 -1.38
N ALA A 113 10.77 -0.38 -0.52
CA ALA A 113 10.92 0.26 0.77
C ALA A 113 12.30 0.92 0.90
N GLN A 114 12.41 1.88 1.81
CA GLN A 114 13.66 2.50 2.24
C GLN A 114 14.40 3.26 1.13
N LEU A 115 13.67 3.86 0.21
CA LEU A 115 14.24 4.71 -0.83
C LEU A 115 14.65 6.08 -0.27
N SER A 116 15.73 6.61 -0.82
CA SER A 116 16.20 7.97 -0.53
C SER A 116 15.35 9.02 -1.28
N VAL A 117 15.53 10.28 -0.92
CA VAL A 117 14.88 11.43 -1.61
C VAL A 117 15.22 11.44 -3.10
N SER A 118 16.48 11.17 -3.46
CA SER A 118 16.94 11.18 -4.85
C SER A 118 16.33 10.06 -5.69
N GLU A 119 16.17 8.86 -5.11
CA GLU A 119 15.61 7.71 -5.82
C GLU A 119 14.11 7.83 -6.09
N VAL A 120 13.37 8.56 -5.26
CA VAL A 120 11.93 8.76 -5.48
C VAL A 120 11.59 10.07 -6.18
N ALA A 121 12.57 10.94 -6.45
CA ALA A 121 12.31 12.28 -7.01
C ALA A 121 11.55 12.21 -8.33
N ASP A 122 12.06 11.46 -9.30
CA ASP A 122 11.45 11.31 -10.62
C ASP A 122 10.08 10.65 -10.57
N LEU A 123 9.92 9.62 -9.71
CA LEU A 123 8.64 8.99 -9.50
C LEU A 123 7.62 9.97 -8.92
N ARG A 124 8.03 10.78 -7.94
CA ARG A 124 7.16 11.73 -7.25
C ARG A 124 6.63 12.82 -8.19
N GLU A 125 7.47 13.32 -9.09
CA GLU A 125 7.05 14.28 -10.10
C GLU A 125 6.05 13.71 -11.09
N ASN A 126 6.19 12.43 -11.44
CA ASN A 126 5.35 11.73 -12.40
C ASN A 126 4.25 10.85 -11.77
N LEU A 127 4.03 10.92 -10.45
CA LEU A 127 3.13 10.04 -9.72
C LEU A 127 1.69 10.08 -10.26
N TYR A 128 1.23 11.23 -10.74
CA TYR A 128 -0.09 11.42 -11.33
C TYR A 128 -0.36 10.52 -12.56
N ARG A 129 0.69 10.04 -13.24
CA ARG A 129 0.61 9.13 -14.39
C ARG A 129 0.46 7.67 -13.95
N PHE A 130 0.91 7.33 -12.74
CA PHE A 130 1.02 5.97 -12.24
C PHE A 130 -0.10 5.66 -11.25
N ARG A 131 -1.33 5.58 -11.76
CA ARG A 131 -2.50 5.29 -10.93
C ARG A 131 -2.36 3.97 -10.18
N GLY A 132 -2.65 4.00 -8.89
CA GLY A 132 -2.53 2.85 -8.00
C GLY A 132 -1.21 2.77 -7.24
N PHE A 133 -0.25 3.66 -7.54
CA PHE A 133 0.96 3.83 -6.74
C PHE A 133 0.87 5.07 -5.87
N ASP A 134 1.47 5.01 -4.68
CA ASP A 134 1.61 6.13 -3.75
C ASP A 134 2.98 6.08 -3.08
N ILE A 135 3.41 7.20 -2.50
CA ILE A 135 4.69 7.33 -1.82
C ILE A 135 4.43 7.68 -0.36
N ASN A 136 4.78 6.78 0.54
CA ASN A 136 4.68 6.99 1.98
C ASN A 136 6.03 7.38 2.55
N GLN A 137 6.07 8.53 3.24
CA GLN A 137 7.28 8.97 3.95
C GLN A 137 7.37 8.29 5.31
N ARG A 138 8.54 7.73 5.60
CA ARG A 138 8.89 7.17 6.91
C ARG A 138 10.13 7.83 7.46
N GLN A 139 10.32 7.75 8.77
CA GLN A 139 11.55 8.21 9.44
C GLN A 139 12.41 6.99 9.76
N GLN A 140 13.60 6.94 9.17
CA GLN A 140 14.60 5.92 9.45
C GLN A 140 15.68 6.48 10.37
N ARG A 141 16.20 5.66 11.28
CA ARG A 141 17.32 6.06 12.13
C ARG A 141 18.64 5.96 11.38
N LYS A 142 19.42 7.03 11.45
CA LYS A 142 20.79 7.07 10.98
C LYS A 142 21.71 7.15 12.19
N TYR A 143 22.64 6.23 12.25
CA TYR A 143 23.71 6.19 13.26
C TYR A 143 24.94 6.89 12.70
N SER A 144 25.55 7.77 13.50
CA SER A 144 26.71 8.58 13.07
C SER A 144 28.05 7.84 13.18
N TYR A 145 28.05 6.55 13.54
CA TYR A 145 29.23 5.71 13.72
C TYR A 145 29.22 4.54 12.76
#